data_e0ae5b83da9687bd6edf238a2f2f79e5
#
_entry.id   e0ae5b83da9687bd6edf238a2f2f79e5
#
_cell.length_a   1.000
_cell.length_b   1.000
_cell.length_c   1.000
_cell.angle_alpha   90.00
_cell.angle_beta   90.00
_cell.angle_gamma   90.00
#
_symmetry.space_group_name_H-M   'P 1'
#
loop_
_entity.id
_entity.type
_entity.pdbx_description
1 polymer ?
#
loop_
_entity_poly.entity_id
_entity_poly.type
_entity_poly.pdbx_seq_one_letter_code
_entity_poly.pdbx_strand_id
1 'polypeptide(L)'
;MEVVTYSLRNGQFNSNQYYQDAAAFTDEVLKEAKVLLPIVGRFQEYVQNESIEAIRSAEEYTFELLMLGTLWRIYADDAQDISSGWTGIMAYLSRLRQRNQTLKPVADGIRGVLATIFLAPTDRAWSPKASLKHLDQLLQWMEATGDHVQEVRRLHNWSEYWETLSAGQVSGDIEAAIAFARWFEERSLKSLGKYTPNVEQFLQEKHREHRWKEDVVFSARRRVEYHLNMVGAEIMNRSFRADFQQTKHKAVILPACMRYHSKPKCQARSNGLSCECTGCEPKCRVNMLMKLGQKHGFSVHLVPHESSVFSGDAGKQLIGEGVGIVGIACVSNLVSGGWKAKGLGLPPQCVLLDHCGCRKHWHEQGIPTDINFGRLYQIIGITDEKAAENAEKAQGAAAA
;
A
#
# COMPACT_ATOMS: atom_id res chain seq x y z
N MET A 1 3.75 -11.41 21.34
CA MET A 1 4.15 -11.35 19.91
C MET A 1 4.98 -10.11 19.70
N GLU A 2 6.15 -10.25 19.06
CA GLU A 2 7.01 -9.10 18.75
C GLU A 2 6.32 -8.19 17.71
N VAL A 3 6.25 -6.89 17.99
CA VAL A 3 5.70 -5.87 17.09
C VAL A 3 6.87 -5.12 16.49
N VAL A 4 7.10 -5.28 15.18
CA VAL A 4 8.24 -4.64 14.50
C VAL A 4 7.99 -3.15 14.30
N THR A 5 6.89 -2.76 13.63
CA THR A 5 6.52 -1.35 13.43
C THR A 5 5.07 -1.08 13.84
N TYR A 6 4.10 -1.90 13.38
CA TYR A 6 2.68 -1.72 13.65
C TYR A 6 2.02 -3.03 14.08
N SER A 7 0.91 -2.92 14.84
CA SER A 7 0.02 -4.01 15.20
C SER A 7 -1.42 -3.52 15.22
N LEU A 8 -2.25 -4.06 14.33
CA LEU A 8 -3.67 -3.71 14.28
C LEU A 8 -4.45 -4.27 15.48
N ARG A 9 -3.90 -5.29 16.15
CA ARG A 9 -4.51 -5.87 17.34
C ARG A 9 -4.34 -5.00 18.59
N ASN A 10 -3.27 -4.24 18.69
CA ASN A 10 -2.96 -3.38 19.84
C ASN A 10 -3.18 -4.12 21.19
N GLY A 11 -2.64 -5.32 21.33
CA GLY A 11 -2.81 -6.17 22.51
C GLY A 11 -4.15 -6.91 22.63
N GLN A 12 -5.08 -6.70 21.71
CA GLN A 12 -6.36 -7.41 21.65
C GLN A 12 -6.22 -8.76 20.94
N PHE A 13 -7.23 -9.61 21.13
CA PHE A 13 -7.31 -10.92 20.50
C PHE A 13 -7.40 -10.84 18.95
N ASN A 14 -8.16 -9.88 18.44
CA ASN A 14 -8.31 -9.60 17.01
C ASN A 14 -8.18 -8.10 16.72
N SER A 15 -8.28 -7.71 15.46
CA SER A 15 -8.18 -6.32 15.01
C SER A 15 -9.53 -5.66 14.70
N ASN A 16 -10.63 -6.13 15.29
CA ASN A 16 -11.96 -5.56 15.04
C ASN A 16 -12.02 -4.07 15.43
N GLN A 17 -11.44 -3.71 16.59
CA GLN A 17 -11.40 -2.32 17.05
C GLN A 17 -10.63 -1.42 16.08
N TYR A 18 -9.55 -1.92 15.47
CA TYR A 18 -8.82 -1.17 14.45
C TYR A 18 -9.73 -0.79 13.27
N TYR A 19 -10.51 -1.74 12.74
CA TYR A 19 -11.38 -1.44 11.60
C TYR A 19 -12.49 -0.44 11.94
N GLN A 20 -13.00 -0.46 13.18
CA GLN A 20 -13.94 0.54 13.67
C GLN A 20 -13.31 1.93 13.78
N ASP A 21 -12.12 2.01 14.40
CA ASP A 21 -11.39 3.26 14.57
C ASP A 21 -10.94 3.84 13.21
N ALA A 22 -10.47 2.99 12.30
CA ALA A 22 -10.06 3.41 10.96
C ALA A 22 -11.26 3.94 10.15
N ALA A 23 -12.42 3.29 10.23
CA ALA A 23 -13.64 3.76 9.59
C ALA A 23 -14.09 5.12 10.15
N ALA A 24 -14.17 5.24 11.49
CA ALA A 24 -14.56 6.49 12.15
C ALA A 24 -13.58 7.64 11.84
N PHE A 25 -12.27 7.36 11.85
CA PHE A 25 -11.28 8.36 11.50
C PHE A 25 -11.33 8.74 10.02
N THR A 26 -11.61 7.79 9.13
CA THR A 26 -11.82 8.09 7.70
C THR A 26 -13.03 9.00 7.49
N ASP A 27 -14.11 8.83 8.25
CA ASP A 27 -15.28 9.74 8.22
C ASP A 27 -14.88 11.16 8.66
N GLU A 28 -14.04 11.30 9.69
CA GLU A 28 -13.49 12.59 10.13
C GLU A 28 -12.62 13.21 9.03
N VAL A 29 -11.73 12.43 8.40
CA VAL A 29 -10.88 12.87 7.30
C VAL A 29 -11.70 13.39 6.12
N LEU A 30 -12.71 12.64 5.68
CA LEU A 30 -13.57 13.03 4.56
C LEU A 30 -14.44 14.26 4.90
N LYS A 31 -14.82 14.42 6.14
CA LYS A 31 -15.55 15.62 6.61
C LYS A 31 -14.67 16.86 6.54
N GLU A 32 -13.44 16.78 7.03
CA GLU A 32 -12.49 17.90 7.03
C GLU A 32 -12.00 18.22 5.62
N ALA A 33 -11.85 17.21 4.79
CA ALA A 33 -11.44 17.33 3.39
C ALA A 33 -12.40 18.13 2.50
N LYS A 34 -13.56 18.55 3.00
CA LYS A 34 -14.51 19.41 2.25
C LYS A 34 -13.87 20.69 1.75
N VAL A 35 -12.84 21.18 2.42
CA VAL A 35 -12.07 22.36 1.97
C VAL A 35 -11.34 22.14 0.65
N LEU A 36 -11.06 20.88 0.28
CA LEU A 36 -10.39 20.51 -0.97
C LEU A 36 -11.39 20.24 -2.11
N LEU A 37 -12.68 20.08 -1.84
CA LEU A 37 -13.68 19.75 -2.87
C LEU A 37 -13.74 20.73 -4.05
N PRO A 38 -13.53 22.06 -3.87
CA PRO A 38 -13.45 22.98 -5.02
C PRO A 38 -12.25 22.68 -5.95
N ILE A 39 -11.12 22.23 -5.41
CA ILE A 39 -9.94 21.81 -6.18
C ILE A 39 -10.26 20.50 -6.90
N VAL A 40 -10.81 19.53 -6.18
CA VAL A 40 -11.23 18.23 -6.72
C VAL A 40 -12.25 18.40 -7.86
N GLY A 41 -13.26 19.27 -7.69
CA GLY A 41 -14.27 19.51 -8.71
C GLY A 41 -13.68 20.03 -10.02
N ARG A 42 -12.77 21.03 -9.94
CA ARG A 42 -12.06 21.54 -11.14
C ARG A 42 -11.22 20.45 -11.82
N PHE A 43 -10.57 19.60 -11.03
CA PHE A 43 -9.80 18.49 -11.58
C PHE A 43 -10.69 17.44 -12.24
N GLN A 44 -11.84 17.10 -11.64
CA GLN A 44 -12.79 16.17 -12.25
C GLN A 44 -13.34 16.71 -13.60
N GLU A 45 -13.63 18.01 -13.70
CA GLU A 45 -14.01 18.65 -14.97
C GLU A 45 -12.89 18.53 -16.01
N TYR A 46 -11.64 18.75 -15.62
CA TYR A 46 -10.47 18.58 -16.50
C TYR A 46 -10.33 17.12 -16.98
N VAL A 47 -10.40 16.15 -16.06
CA VAL A 47 -10.34 14.72 -16.39
C VAL A 47 -11.43 14.32 -17.38
N GLN A 48 -12.64 14.86 -17.22
CA GLN A 48 -13.76 14.60 -18.11
C GLN A 48 -13.56 15.21 -19.51
N ASN A 49 -13.12 16.47 -19.55
CA ASN A 49 -12.95 17.19 -20.81
C ASN A 49 -11.82 16.62 -21.65
N GLU A 50 -10.70 16.27 -21.00
CA GLU A 50 -9.51 15.71 -21.69
C GLU A 50 -9.57 14.18 -21.85
N SER A 51 -10.59 13.51 -21.29
CA SER A 51 -10.77 12.04 -21.36
C SER A 51 -9.54 11.26 -20.87
N ILE A 52 -8.86 11.75 -19.82
CA ILE A 52 -7.60 11.18 -19.28
C ILE A 52 -7.83 9.81 -18.68
N GLU A 53 -8.90 9.68 -17.89
CA GLU A 53 -9.29 8.43 -17.25
C GLU A 53 -10.81 8.38 -17.01
N ALA A 54 -11.35 7.22 -16.64
CA ALA A 54 -12.72 7.14 -16.13
C ALA A 54 -12.82 7.95 -14.83
N ILE A 55 -13.85 8.82 -14.74
CA ILE A 55 -14.06 9.65 -13.54
C ILE A 55 -14.21 8.75 -12.33
N ARG A 56 -13.51 9.12 -11.27
CA ARG A 56 -13.52 8.45 -9.96
C ARG A 56 -14.27 9.29 -8.93
N SER A 57 -14.51 8.73 -7.76
CA SER A 57 -15.20 9.44 -6.68
C SER A 57 -14.38 10.64 -6.17
N ALA A 58 -15.05 11.63 -5.59
CA ALA A 58 -14.39 12.78 -5.00
C ALA A 58 -13.47 12.38 -3.85
N GLU A 59 -13.82 11.31 -3.11
CA GLU A 59 -13.03 10.76 -2.02
C GLU A 59 -11.68 10.21 -2.52
N GLU A 60 -11.65 9.56 -3.69
CA GLU A 60 -10.40 9.07 -4.28
C GLU A 60 -9.46 10.22 -4.68
N TYR A 61 -9.98 11.26 -5.33
CA TYR A 61 -9.19 12.45 -5.68
C TYR A 61 -8.76 13.26 -4.45
N THR A 62 -9.62 13.35 -3.44
CA THR A 62 -9.27 13.95 -2.16
C THR A 62 -8.13 13.20 -1.46
N PHE A 63 -8.15 11.87 -1.52
CA PHE A 63 -7.06 11.05 -1.00
C PHE A 63 -5.74 11.28 -1.75
N GLU A 64 -5.77 11.52 -3.06
CA GLU A 64 -4.58 11.87 -3.83
C GLU A 64 -3.98 13.23 -3.40
N LEU A 65 -4.81 14.22 -3.09
CA LEU A 65 -4.34 15.50 -2.54
C LEU A 65 -3.77 15.33 -1.12
N LEU A 66 -4.41 14.53 -0.27
CA LEU A 66 -3.87 14.19 1.05
C LEU A 66 -2.51 13.49 0.93
N MET A 67 -2.41 12.54 0.02
CA MET A 67 -1.16 11.83 -0.28
C MET A 67 -0.08 12.79 -0.77
N LEU A 68 -0.40 13.67 -1.72
CA LEU A 68 0.53 14.69 -2.19
C LEU A 68 1.05 15.56 -1.03
N GLY A 69 0.15 16.13 -0.24
CA GLY A 69 0.52 16.98 0.89
C GLY A 69 1.38 16.25 1.92
N THR A 70 1.09 14.96 2.18
CA THR A 70 1.87 14.13 3.10
C THR A 70 3.26 13.85 2.55
N LEU A 71 3.37 13.41 1.30
CA LEU A 71 4.67 13.12 0.67
C LEU A 71 5.50 14.38 0.45
N TRP A 72 4.85 15.51 0.15
CA TRP A 72 5.52 16.80 0.09
C TRP A 72 6.20 17.17 1.40
N ARG A 73 5.49 17.05 2.50
CA ARG A 73 6.01 17.37 3.85
C ARG A 73 7.16 16.46 4.28
N ILE A 74 7.23 15.25 3.75
CA ILE A 74 8.27 14.27 4.13
C ILE A 74 9.48 14.35 3.20
N TYR A 75 9.26 14.47 1.89
CA TYR A 75 10.29 14.19 0.89
C TYR A 75 10.62 15.36 -0.05
N ALA A 76 9.85 16.45 -0.09
CA ALA A 76 10.08 17.52 -1.05
C ALA A 76 11.43 18.24 -0.84
N ASP A 77 11.95 18.23 0.38
CA ASP A 77 13.27 18.76 0.70
C ASP A 77 14.39 17.88 0.15
N ASP A 78 14.30 16.56 0.42
CA ASP A 78 15.26 15.59 -0.11
C ASP A 78 15.25 15.55 -1.65
N ALA A 79 14.10 15.77 -2.26
CA ALA A 79 13.94 15.76 -3.72
C ALA A 79 14.67 16.91 -4.44
N GLN A 80 15.01 18.00 -3.77
CA GLN A 80 15.70 19.13 -4.39
C GLN A 80 17.20 18.91 -4.58
N ASP A 81 17.80 18.06 -3.77
CA ASP A 81 19.23 17.82 -3.78
C ASP A 81 19.67 16.87 -4.92
N ILE A 82 18.73 16.29 -5.65
CA ILE A 82 19.03 15.28 -6.66
C ILE A 82 19.05 15.87 -8.07
N SER A 83 20.12 15.62 -8.80
CA SER A 83 20.16 15.96 -10.21
C SER A 83 19.29 15.00 -11.04
N SER A 84 18.64 15.54 -12.08
CA SER A 84 17.78 14.78 -13.00
C SER A 84 18.49 13.58 -13.69
N GLY A 85 19.81 13.64 -13.83
CA GLY A 85 20.61 12.53 -14.39
C GLY A 85 20.57 11.29 -13.50
N TRP A 86 20.71 11.43 -12.19
CA TRP A 86 20.67 10.29 -11.25
C TRP A 86 19.27 9.72 -11.10
N THR A 87 18.23 10.55 -11.10
CA THR A 87 16.84 10.05 -11.04
C THR A 87 16.50 9.19 -12.24
N GLY A 88 16.95 9.58 -13.45
CA GLY A 88 16.78 8.79 -14.67
C GLY A 88 17.47 7.42 -14.62
N ILE A 89 18.70 7.36 -14.11
CA ILE A 89 19.44 6.09 -13.94
C ILE A 89 18.71 5.17 -12.96
N MET A 90 18.25 5.71 -11.81
CA MET A 90 17.54 4.95 -10.79
C MET A 90 16.20 4.42 -11.29
N ALA A 91 15.44 5.23 -12.00
CA ALA A 91 14.19 4.83 -12.64
C ALA A 91 14.42 3.73 -13.71
N TYR A 92 15.49 3.83 -14.49
CA TYR A 92 15.87 2.78 -15.45
C TYR A 92 16.18 1.45 -14.72
N LEU A 93 17.00 1.47 -13.69
CA LEU A 93 17.33 0.28 -12.89
C LEU A 93 16.08 -0.32 -12.22
N SER A 94 15.14 0.52 -11.79
CA SER A 94 13.85 0.07 -11.26
C SER A 94 13.01 -0.68 -12.29
N ARG A 95 12.96 -0.18 -13.53
CA ARG A 95 12.28 -0.87 -14.64
C ARG A 95 13.00 -2.16 -15.06
N LEU A 96 14.33 -2.15 -15.08
CA LEU A 96 15.15 -3.32 -15.42
C LEU A 96 14.92 -4.50 -14.48
N ARG A 97 14.91 -4.25 -13.16
CA ARG A 97 14.66 -5.27 -12.12
C ARG A 97 13.26 -5.90 -12.21
N GLN A 98 12.28 -5.14 -12.69
CA GLN A 98 10.90 -5.64 -12.86
C GLN A 98 10.79 -6.53 -14.11
N ARG A 99 11.52 -6.22 -15.18
CA ARG A 99 11.45 -6.92 -16.46
C ARG A 99 12.34 -8.15 -16.54
N ASN A 100 13.45 -8.17 -15.81
CA ASN A 100 14.46 -9.23 -15.93
C ASN A 100 14.83 -9.83 -14.58
N GLN A 101 14.28 -11.03 -14.32
CA GLN A 101 14.51 -11.75 -13.05
C GLN A 101 15.97 -12.20 -12.87
N THR A 102 16.70 -12.46 -13.95
CA THR A 102 18.11 -12.87 -13.91
C THR A 102 19.01 -11.70 -13.49
N LEU A 103 18.75 -10.51 -13.99
CA LEU A 103 19.51 -9.29 -13.67
C LEU A 103 19.05 -8.63 -12.37
N LYS A 104 17.93 -9.07 -11.82
CA LYS A 104 17.35 -8.48 -10.59
C LYS A 104 18.35 -8.39 -9.43
N PRO A 105 19.13 -9.43 -9.05
CA PRO A 105 20.05 -9.31 -7.92
C PRO A 105 21.14 -8.24 -8.14
N VAL A 106 21.65 -8.12 -9.35
CA VAL A 106 22.66 -7.11 -9.72
C VAL A 106 22.03 -5.71 -9.68
N ALA A 107 20.87 -5.54 -10.29
CA ALA A 107 20.14 -4.27 -10.25
C ALA A 107 19.79 -3.86 -8.82
N ASP A 108 19.35 -4.80 -7.97
CA ASP A 108 19.02 -4.55 -6.56
C ASP A 108 20.28 -4.11 -5.78
N GLY A 109 21.45 -4.72 -6.01
CA GLY A 109 22.71 -4.33 -5.38
C GLY A 109 23.14 -2.90 -5.77
N ILE A 110 23.15 -2.58 -7.08
CA ILE A 110 23.47 -1.23 -7.56
C ILE A 110 22.48 -0.21 -6.99
N ARG A 111 21.17 -0.51 -7.03
CA ARG A 111 20.15 0.37 -6.48
C ARG A 111 20.33 0.59 -4.97
N GLY A 112 20.68 -0.42 -4.20
CA GLY A 112 20.92 -0.29 -2.77
C GLY A 112 22.00 0.75 -2.45
N VAL A 113 23.11 0.70 -3.20
CA VAL A 113 24.20 1.68 -3.06
C VAL A 113 23.74 3.08 -3.45
N LEU A 114 23.17 3.22 -4.65
CA LEU A 114 22.74 4.53 -5.17
C LEU A 114 21.59 5.12 -4.35
N ALA A 115 20.63 4.30 -3.94
CA ALA A 115 19.52 4.75 -3.09
C ALA A 115 20.02 5.25 -1.73
N THR A 116 20.99 4.58 -1.13
CA THR A 116 21.58 5.02 0.14
C THR A 116 22.31 6.38 0.02
N ILE A 117 22.96 6.63 -1.12
CA ILE A 117 23.73 7.86 -1.34
C ILE A 117 22.81 9.03 -1.73
N PHE A 118 21.81 8.78 -2.59
CA PHE A 118 21.07 9.84 -3.28
C PHE A 118 19.59 9.94 -2.90
N LEU A 119 19.00 8.88 -2.33
CA LEU A 119 17.55 8.84 -2.11
C LEU A 119 17.17 8.58 -0.63
N ALA A 120 18.12 8.23 0.23
CA ALA A 120 17.82 7.98 1.63
C ALA A 120 17.25 9.26 2.28
N PRO A 121 16.04 9.21 2.88
CA PRO A 121 15.43 10.38 3.48
C PRO A 121 16.28 10.97 4.59
N THR A 122 16.35 12.29 4.66
CA THR A 122 17.05 13.04 5.72
C THR A 122 16.03 13.61 6.73
N ASP A 123 16.51 14.01 7.90
CA ASP A 123 15.66 14.66 8.93
C ASP A 123 15.63 16.17 8.79
N ARG A 124 15.74 16.69 7.56
CA ARG A 124 15.69 18.13 7.31
C ARG A 124 14.28 18.67 7.55
N ALA A 125 14.21 19.86 8.11
CA ALA A 125 12.94 20.49 8.51
C ALA A 125 12.46 21.57 7.51
N TRP A 126 13.12 21.71 6.35
CA TRP A 126 12.77 22.74 5.38
C TRP A 126 11.69 22.23 4.40
N SER A 127 10.71 23.07 4.10
CA SER A 127 9.67 22.77 3.14
C SER A 127 9.76 23.74 1.97
N PRO A 128 10.02 23.26 0.75
CA PRO A 128 10.12 24.12 -0.42
C PRO A 128 8.79 24.85 -0.67
N LYS A 129 8.90 26.02 -1.29
CA LYS A 129 7.72 26.78 -1.72
C LYS A 129 6.89 25.95 -2.71
N ALA A 130 5.58 25.91 -2.50
CA ALA A 130 4.65 25.20 -3.40
C ALA A 130 4.73 25.76 -4.82
N SER A 131 5.12 24.90 -5.77
CA SER A 131 5.23 25.25 -7.20
C SER A 131 5.30 23.97 -8.05
N LEU A 132 4.95 24.07 -9.34
CA LEU A 132 5.12 22.97 -10.31
C LEU A 132 6.55 22.45 -10.34
N LYS A 133 7.54 23.34 -10.37
CA LYS A 133 8.94 22.92 -10.40
C LYS A 133 9.30 22.00 -9.24
N HIS A 134 8.87 22.31 -8.03
CA HIS A 134 9.17 21.46 -6.86
C HIS A 134 8.31 20.19 -6.85
N LEU A 135 7.09 20.25 -7.42
CA LEU A 135 6.30 19.05 -7.66
C LEU A 135 7.01 18.09 -8.60
N ASP A 136 7.51 18.57 -9.73
CA ASP A 136 8.25 17.75 -10.70
C ASP A 136 9.50 17.11 -10.08
N GLN A 137 10.23 17.86 -9.26
CA GLN A 137 11.37 17.32 -8.53
C GLN A 137 10.95 16.22 -7.55
N LEU A 138 9.85 16.40 -6.82
CA LEU A 138 9.30 15.38 -5.93
C LEU A 138 8.88 14.13 -6.72
N LEU A 139 8.18 14.29 -7.84
CA LEU A 139 7.76 13.17 -8.70
C LEU A 139 8.97 12.40 -9.26
N GLN A 140 9.99 13.11 -9.73
CA GLN A 140 11.22 12.50 -10.20
C GLN A 140 11.95 11.73 -9.10
N TRP A 141 12.01 12.28 -7.88
CA TRP A 141 12.57 11.58 -6.73
C TRP A 141 11.76 10.31 -6.40
N MET A 142 10.45 10.42 -6.34
CA MET A 142 9.55 9.28 -6.08
C MET A 142 9.68 8.19 -7.16
N GLU A 143 9.79 8.56 -8.43
CA GLU A 143 10.02 7.61 -9.52
C GLU A 143 11.36 6.90 -9.38
N ALA A 144 12.42 7.63 -9.02
CA ALA A 144 13.75 7.09 -8.78
C ALA A 144 13.78 6.06 -7.64
N THR A 145 12.99 6.25 -6.59
CA THR A 145 12.85 5.27 -5.50
C THR A 145 12.29 3.94 -6.00
N GLY A 146 11.40 3.96 -6.98
CA GLY A 146 10.67 2.80 -7.48
C GLY A 146 9.65 2.22 -6.49
N ASP A 147 9.44 2.84 -5.34
CA ASP A 147 8.54 2.41 -4.29
C ASP A 147 7.19 3.14 -4.32
N HIS A 148 7.09 4.20 -5.15
CA HIS A 148 5.91 5.07 -5.27
C HIS A 148 5.32 5.08 -6.70
N VAL A 149 5.40 3.94 -7.41
CA VAL A 149 5.03 3.87 -8.84
C VAL A 149 3.57 4.26 -9.10
N GLN A 150 2.65 3.85 -8.24
CA GLN A 150 1.22 4.15 -8.41
C GLN A 150 0.90 5.58 -7.96
N GLU A 151 1.55 6.04 -6.92
CA GLU A 151 1.46 7.40 -6.41
C GLU A 151 1.92 8.40 -7.48
N VAL A 152 3.09 8.19 -8.06
CA VAL A 152 3.63 9.01 -9.18
C VAL A 152 2.67 9.04 -10.34
N ARG A 153 2.15 7.87 -10.77
CA ARG A 153 1.18 7.79 -11.87
C ARG A 153 -0.07 8.64 -11.62
N ARG A 154 -0.56 8.68 -10.38
CA ARG A 154 -1.74 9.49 -9.99
C ARG A 154 -1.40 10.97 -9.99
N LEU A 155 -0.28 11.32 -9.40
CA LEU A 155 0.15 12.72 -9.26
C LEU A 155 0.60 13.33 -10.59
N HIS A 156 1.01 12.56 -11.60
CA HIS A 156 1.24 13.07 -12.94
C HIS A 156 -0.01 13.67 -13.56
N ASN A 157 -1.19 13.04 -13.41
CA ASN A 157 -2.44 13.60 -13.91
C ASN A 157 -2.74 14.98 -13.26
N TRP A 158 -2.42 15.13 -11.98
CA TRP A 158 -2.53 16.42 -11.29
C TRP A 158 -1.50 17.43 -11.81
N SER A 159 -0.25 17.01 -12.07
CA SER A 159 0.78 17.89 -12.62
C SER A 159 0.36 18.42 -13.99
N GLU A 160 -0.12 17.56 -14.90
CA GLU A 160 -0.63 17.95 -16.22
C GLU A 160 -1.81 18.94 -16.12
N TYR A 161 -2.74 18.70 -15.18
CA TYR A 161 -3.81 19.67 -14.92
C TYR A 161 -3.27 21.02 -14.45
N TRP A 162 -2.35 21.03 -13.49
CA TRP A 162 -1.80 22.26 -12.94
C TRP A 162 -0.95 23.05 -13.94
N GLU A 163 -0.38 22.41 -14.96
CA GLU A 163 0.28 23.11 -16.07
C GLU A 163 -0.69 24.02 -16.85
N THR A 164 -1.99 23.76 -16.80
CA THR A 164 -3.03 24.58 -17.44
C THR A 164 -3.41 25.81 -16.60
N LEU A 165 -2.97 25.91 -15.35
CA LEU A 165 -3.37 26.94 -14.41
C LEU A 165 -2.30 28.03 -14.24
N SER A 166 -2.71 29.17 -13.66
CA SER A 166 -1.76 30.20 -13.24
C SER A 166 -0.90 29.71 -12.06
N ALA A 167 0.34 30.21 -11.97
CA ALA A 167 1.26 29.86 -10.90
C ALA A 167 0.67 30.12 -9.49
N GLY A 168 -0.15 31.16 -9.34
CA GLY A 168 -0.83 31.46 -8.07
C GLY A 168 -1.89 30.42 -7.69
N GLN A 169 -2.66 29.92 -8.66
CA GLN A 169 -3.64 28.84 -8.43
C GLN A 169 -2.93 27.55 -8.05
N VAL A 170 -1.89 27.17 -8.78
CA VAL A 170 -1.09 25.99 -8.49
C VAL A 170 -0.51 26.03 -7.08
N SER A 171 0.12 27.15 -6.70
CA SER A 171 0.67 27.34 -5.35
C SER A 171 -0.43 27.20 -4.29
N GLY A 172 -1.59 27.82 -4.51
CA GLY A 172 -2.72 27.75 -3.59
C GLY A 172 -3.26 26.33 -3.42
N ASP A 173 -3.42 25.58 -4.52
CA ASP A 173 -3.92 24.21 -4.50
C ASP A 173 -2.94 23.27 -3.76
N ILE A 174 -1.65 23.36 -4.04
CA ILE A 174 -0.61 22.55 -3.35
C ILE A 174 -0.51 22.96 -1.86
N GLU A 175 -0.56 24.24 -1.53
CA GLU A 175 -0.54 24.72 -0.13
C GLU A 175 -1.77 24.22 0.65
N ALA A 176 -2.94 24.15 0.03
CA ALA A 176 -4.14 23.58 0.63
C ALA A 176 -3.94 22.07 0.93
N ALA A 177 -3.34 21.32 0.02
CA ALA A 177 -3.01 19.92 0.23
C ALA A 177 -1.99 19.74 1.37
N ILE A 178 -0.96 20.58 1.45
CA ILE A 178 0.05 20.57 2.52
C ILE A 178 -0.59 20.93 3.88
N ALA A 179 -1.46 21.93 3.93
CA ALA A 179 -2.16 22.31 5.15
C ALA A 179 -3.07 21.19 5.66
N PHE A 180 -3.80 20.54 4.75
CA PHE A 180 -4.64 19.39 5.07
C PHE A 180 -3.82 18.19 5.57
N ALA A 181 -2.67 17.91 4.95
CA ALA A 181 -1.76 16.87 5.41
C ALA A 181 -1.17 17.15 6.80
N ARG A 182 -0.92 18.41 7.17
CA ARG A 182 -0.49 18.80 8.52
C ARG A 182 -1.58 18.47 9.55
N TRP A 183 -2.80 18.87 9.27
CA TRP A 183 -3.95 18.53 10.12
C TRP A 183 -4.09 17.00 10.24
N PHE A 184 -3.99 16.28 9.13
CA PHE A 184 -4.08 14.82 9.10
C PHE A 184 -3.01 14.15 9.97
N GLU A 185 -1.76 14.60 9.90
CA GLU A 185 -0.67 14.04 10.70
C GLU A 185 -0.96 14.14 12.20
N GLU A 186 -1.38 15.32 12.67
CA GLU A 186 -1.71 15.55 14.08
C GLU A 186 -2.93 14.71 14.54
N ARG A 187 -3.97 14.62 13.72
CA ARG A 187 -5.19 13.90 14.06
C ARG A 187 -5.01 12.39 13.97
N SER A 188 -4.31 11.91 12.95
CA SER A 188 -4.04 10.50 12.75
C SER A 188 -3.20 9.90 13.89
N LEU A 189 -2.26 10.67 14.43
CA LEU A 189 -1.47 10.24 15.58
C LEU A 189 -2.37 9.97 16.80
N LYS A 190 -3.38 10.81 17.05
CA LYS A 190 -4.33 10.62 18.15
C LYS A 190 -5.27 9.43 17.92
N SER A 191 -5.74 9.24 16.69
CA SER A 191 -6.74 8.22 16.34
C SER A 191 -6.12 6.85 16.07
N LEU A 192 -5.00 6.79 15.34
CA LEU A 192 -4.37 5.56 14.86
C LEU A 192 -2.99 5.27 15.47
N GLY A 193 -2.41 6.21 16.20
CA GLY A 193 -1.05 6.09 16.75
C GLY A 193 -0.83 4.86 17.63
N LYS A 194 -1.86 4.40 18.35
CA LYS A 194 -1.82 3.17 19.16
C LYS A 194 -1.57 1.89 18.34
N TYR A 195 -1.84 1.92 17.03
CA TYR A 195 -1.61 0.80 16.12
C TYR A 195 -0.22 0.82 15.48
N THR A 196 0.52 1.90 15.64
CA THR A 196 1.88 2.09 15.07
C THR A 196 2.91 2.39 16.15
N PRO A 197 2.98 1.61 17.24
CA PRO A 197 3.74 1.98 18.45
C PRO A 197 5.25 2.04 18.21
N ASN A 198 5.79 1.21 17.33
CA ASN A 198 7.23 1.00 17.21
C ASN A 198 7.84 1.58 15.92
N VAL A 199 7.10 2.42 15.17
CA VAL A 199 7.63 2.97 13.90
C VAL A 199 8.88 3.83 14.16
N GLU A 200 8.83 4.76 15.11
CA GLU A 200 9.98 5.63 15.44
C GLU A 200 11.16 4.83 16.00
N GLN A 201 10.89 3.87 16.87
CA GLN A 201 11.93 2.99 17.38
C GLN A 201 12.62 2.20 16.26
N PHE A 202 11.82 1.65 15.32
CA PHE A 202 12.37 0.95 14.17
C PHE A 202 13.25 1.86 13.31
N LEU A 203 12.82 3.10 13.06
CA LEU A 203 13.60 4.06 12.29
C LEU A 203 14.93 4.41 12.96
N GLN A 204 14.95 4.52 14.29
CA GLN A 204 16.16 4.88 15.04
C GLN A 204 17.14 3.71 15.19
N GLU A 205 16.63 2.51 15.40
CA GLU A 205 17.45 1.36 15.78
C GLU A 205 17.73 0.42 14.61
N LYS A 206 16.66 0.00 13.90
CA LYS A 206 16.73 -1.09 12.90
C LYS A 206 16.86 -0.62 11.45
N HIS A 207 16.37 0.57 11.11
CA HIS A 207 16.48 1.08 9.75
C HIS A 207 17.94 1.16 9.24
N ARG A 208 18.91 1.34 10.14
CA ARG A 208 20.34 1.34 9.80
C ARG A 208 20.82 0.05 9.12
N GLU A 209 20.15 -1.08 9.36
CA GLU A 209 20.46 -2.37 8.75
C GLU A 209 20.03 -2.44 7.27
N HIS A 210 19.18 -1.50 6.82
CA HIS A 210 18.76 -1.36 5.42
C HIS A 210 19.71 -0.50 4.59
N ARG A 211 20.70 0.12 5.21
CA ARG A 211 21.74 0.85 4.50
C ARG A 211 22.42 -0.07 3.49
N TRP A 212 22.57 0.42 2.27
CA TRP A 212 23.09 -0.32 1.12
C TRP A 212 22.18 -1.39 0.54
N LYS A 213 20.97 -1.54 1.07
CA LYS A 213 19.94 -2.42 0.50
C LYS A 213 18.96 -1.64 -0.37
N GLU A 214 18.33 -2.32 -1.32
CA GLU A 214 17.40 -1.73 -2.27
C GLU A 214 16.12 -1.20 -1.63
N ASP A 215 15.83 -1.58 -0.40
CA ASP A 215 14.66 -1.20 0.37
C ASP A 215 14.92 -0.10 1.43
N VAL A 216 16.05 0.59 1.34
CA VAL A 216 16.43 1.65 2.28
C VAL A 216 15.39 2.78 2.35
N VAL A 217 14.76 3.15 1.24
CA VAL A 217 13.68 4.14 1.19
C VAL A 217 12.37 3.54 1.69
N PHE A 218 12.01 2.34 1.21
CA PHE A 218 10.80 1.64 1.61
C PHE A 218 10.70 1.41 3.13
N SER A 219 11.80 1.04 3.75
CA SER A 219 11.87 0.79 5.21
C SER A 219 11.96 2.08 6.04
N ALA A 220 12.22 3.24 5.42
CA ALA A 220 12.31 4.55 6.05
C ALA A 220 10.96 5.26 6.23
N ARG A 221 9.85 4.63 5.87
CA ARG A 221 8.52 5.25 5.92
C ARG A 221 8.18 5.78 7.30
N ARG A 222 7.69 7.03 7.35
CA ARG A 222 7.30 7.72 8.58
C ARG A 222 5.93 7.23 9.07
N ARG A 223 5.64 7.41 10.34
CA ARG A 223 4.38 6.98 10.97
C ARG A 223 3.15 7.51 10.24
N VAL A 224 3.18 8.76 9.79
CA VAL A 224 2.06 9.36 9.05
C VAL A 224 1.77 8.63 7.73
N GLU A 225 2.76 8.03 7.07
CA GLU A 225 2.55 7.23 5.85
C GLU A 225 1.82 5.91 6.16
N TYR A 226 2.07 5.31 7.33
CA TYR A 226 1.26 4.17 7.79
C TYR A 226 -0.20 4.58 7.95
N HIS A 227 -0.46 5.69 8.64
CA HIS A 227 -1.82 6.19 8.84
C HIS A 227 -2.48 6.59 7.52
N LEU A 228 -1.74 7.22 6.60
CA LEU A 228 -2.20 7.55 5.25
C LEU A 228 -2.68 6.30 4.51
N ASN A 229 -1.88 5.23 4.52
CA ASN A 229 -2.24 3.97 3.86
C ASN A 229 -3.40 3.25 4.58
N MET A 230 -3.54 3.37 5.91
CA MET A 230 -4.69 2.83 6.65
C MET A 230 -5.99 3.50 6.20
N VAL A 231 -6.01 4.83 6.11
CA VAL A 231 -7.15 5.60 5.61
C VAL A 231 -7.39 5.36 4.12
N GLY A 232 -6.33 5.31 3.32
CA GLY A 232 -6.41 5.01 1.90
C GLY A 232 -7.02 3.64 1.61
N ALA A 233 -6.69 2.61 2.41
CA ALA A 233 -7.28 1.28 2.30
C ALA A 233 -8.80 1.30 2.61
N GLU A 234 -9.24 2.09 3.58
CA GLU A 234 -10.67 2.23 3.90
C GLU A 234 -11.41 3.02 2.82
N ILE A 235 -10.85 4.13 2.31
CA ILE A 235 -11.41 4.87 1.17
C ILE A 235 -11.55 3.95 -0.05
N MET A 236 -10.52 3.19 -0.38
CA MET A 236 -10.54 2.23 -1.49
C MET A 236 -11.63 1.16 -1.31
N ASN A 237 -11.77 0.63 -0.10
CA ASN A 237 -12.83 -0.32 0.22
C ASN A 237 -14.22 0.26 0.00
N ARG A 238 -14.44 1.53 0.32
CA ARG A 238 -15.72 2.22 0.11
C ARG A 238 -15.97 2.50 -1.37
N SER A 239 -15.00 3.09 -2.05
CA SER A 239 -15.12 3.53 -3.45
C SER A 239 -15.36 2.37 -4.42
N PHE A 240 -14.72 1.23 -4.20
CA PHE A 240 -14.86 0.07 -5.10
C PHE A 240 -15.81 -1.02 -4.60
N ARG A 241 -16.54 -0.78 -3.52
CA ARG A 241 -17.44 -1.78 -2.92
C ARG A 241 -18.52 -2.24 -3.88
N ALA A 242 -19.19 -1.31 -4.54
CA ALA A 242 -20.29 -1.63 -5.45
C ALA A 242 -19.80 -2.46 -6.64
N ASP A 243 -18.73 -2.03 -7.29
CA ASP A 243 -18.12 -2.76 -8.41
C ASP A 243 -17.68 -4.16 -7.99
N PHE A 244 -17.04 -4.28 -6.81
CA PHE A 244 -16.60 -5.55 -6.28
C PHE A 244 -17.76 -6.50 -6.00
N GLN A 245 -18.86 -6.00 -5.45
CA GLN A 245 -20.03 -6.83 -5.16
C GLN A 245 -20.70 -7.40 -6.43
N GLN A 246 -20.64 -6.67 -7.52
CA GLN A 246 -21.19 -7.09 -8.83
C GLN A 246 -20.36 -8.17 -9.52
N THR A 247 -19.12 -8.42 -9.09
CA THR A 247 -18.27 -9.45 -9.69
C THR A 247 -18.81 -10.86 -9.42
N LYS A 248 -18.78 -11.72 -10.43
CA LYS A 248 -19.24 -13.12 -10.33
C LYS A 248 -18.27 -13.99 -9.50
N HIS A 249 -16.99 -13.71 -9.63
CA HIS A 249 -15.92 -14.46 -8.96
C HIS A 249 -15.11 -13.51 -8.07
N LYS A 250 -14.56 -14.06 -7.00
CA LYS A 250 -13.69 -13.34 -6.09
C LYS A 250 -12.36 -14.07 -5.92
N ALA A 251 -11.28 -13.32 -5.91
CA ALA A 251 -9.94 -13.87 -5.73
C ALA A 251 -9.24 -13.15 -4.57
N VAL A 252 -8.69 -13.93 -3.65
CA VAL A 252 -7.88 -13.45 -2.52
C VAL A 252 -6.41 -13.60 -2.84
N ILE A 253 -5.68 -12.50 -2.80
CA ILE A 253 -4.24 -12.46 -3.08
C ILE A 253 -3.48 -12.39 -1.75
N LEU A 254 -2.66 -13.40 -1.47
CA LEU A 254 -1.94 -13.58 -0.22
C LEU A 254 -0.43 -13.36 -0.38
N PRO A 255 0.21 -12.64 0.56
CA PRO A 255 1.66 -12.52 0.57
C PRO A 255 2.33 -13.76 1.20
N ALA A 256 3.55 -14.03 0.76
CA ALA A 256 4.33 -15.18 1.22
C ALA A 256 4.62 -15.19 2.73
N CYS A 257 4.58 -14.04 3.42
CA CYS A 257 4.79 -13.93 4.87
C CYS A 257 3.65 -14.53 5.72
N MET A 258 2.49 -14.83 5.13
CA MET A 258 1.41 -15.53 5.82
C MET A 258 1.65 -17.04 5.97
N ARG A 259 2.69 -17.60 5.35
CA ARG A 259 3.04 -19.02 5.51
C ARG A 259 3.53 -19.30 6.92
N TYR A 260 3.10 -20.41 7.48
CA TYR A 260 3.56 -20.89 8.79
C TYR A 260 5.05 -21.19 8.79
N HIS A 261 5.55 -21.81 7.73
CA HIS A 261 6.96 -22.12 7.54
C HIS A 261 7.59 -21.26 6.45
N SER A 262 8.82 -20.80 6.66
CA SER A 262 9.65 -20.24 5.60
C SER A 262 10.12 -21.33 4.63
N LYS A 263 10.58 -20.96 3.42
CA LYS A 263 11.36 -21.90 2.60
C LYS A 263 12.64 -22.32 3.38
N PRO A 264 13.08 -23.58 3.34
CA PRO A 264 12.60 -24.68 2.47
C PRO A 264 11.49 -25.55 3.09
N LYS A 265 11.05 -25.32 4.32
CA LYS A 265 10.07 -26.20 5.01
C LYS A 265 8.65 -26.14 4.41
N CYS A 266 8.27 -25.04 3.79
CA CYS A 266 7.00 -24.94 3.09
C CYS A 266 7.03 -25.69 1.75
N GLN A 267 6.12 -26.65 1.56
CA GLN A 267 6.03 -27.48 0.36
C GLN A 267 5.19 -26.87 -0.78
N ALA A 268 4.83 -25.59 -0.69
CA ALA A 268 4.10 -24.91 -1.76
C ALA A 268 4.87 -24.93 -3.08
N ARG A 269 4.16 -25.30 -4.16
CA ARG A 269 4.72 -25.43 -5.51
C ARG A 269 4.55 -24.13 -6.28
N SER A 270 5.60 -23.67 -6.95
CA SER A 270 5.50 -22.50 -7.82
C SER A 270 4.90 -22.90 -9.16
N ASN A 271 3.92 -22.14 -9.64
CA ASN A 271 3.36 -22.25 -11.00
C ASN A 271 3.73 -21.04 -11.87
N GLY A 272 4.82 -20.33 -11.55
CA GLY A 272 5.31 -19.13 -12.23
C GLY A 272 4.91 -17.87 -11.51
N LEU A 273 3.65 -17.44 -11.57
CA LEU A 273 3.17 -16.16 -11.01
C LEU A 273 2.68 -16.32 -9.57
N SER A 274 2.18 -17.48 -9.19
CA SER A 274 1.70 -17.80 -7.85
C SER A 274 2.32 -19.07 -7.31
N CYS A 275 2.01 -19.41 -6.06
CA CYS A 275 2.35 -20.69 -5.46
C CYS A 275 1.06 -21.43 -5.06
N GLU A 276 0.99 -22.69 -5.41
CA GLU A 276 -0.07 -23.60 -4.98
C GLU A 276 0.26 -24.16 -3.60
N CYS A 277 -0.66 -24.01 -2.65
CA CYS A 277 -0.52 -24.55 -1.31
C CYS A 277 -0.84 -26.06 -1.31
N THR A 278 0.09 -26.87 -0.81
CA THR A 278 -0.08 -28.34 -0.73
C THR A 278 -0.70 -28.82 0.60
N GLY A 279 -1.08 -27.89 1.50
CA GLY A 279 -1.67 -28.22 2.79
C GLY A 279 -0.70 -28.86 3.81
N CYS A 280 0.60 -28.63 3.66
CA CYS A 280 1.66 -29.25 4.46
C CYS A 280 1.60 -28.97 5.98
N GLU A 281 0.88 -27.94 6.40
CA GLU A 281 0.71 -27.56 7.81
C GLU A 281 -0.75 -27.14 8.07
N PRO A 282 -1.49 -27.86 8.95
CA PRO A 282 -2.88 -27.53 9.27
C PRO A 282 -3.09 -26.15 9.89
N LYS A 283 -2.14 -25.69 10.71
CA LYS A 283 -2.19 -24.37 11.38
C LYS A 283 -1.79 -23.21 10.47
N CYS A 284 -1.35 -23.48 9.24
CA CYS A 284 -0.95 -22.45 8.28
C CYS A 284 -2.15 -21.63 7.82
N ARG A 285 -2.07 -20.28 7.94
CA ARG A 285 -3.14 -19.36 7.52
C ARG A 285 -3.44 -19.46 6.03
N VAL A 286 -2.42 -19.71 5.19
CA VAL A 286 -2.60 -19.95 3.76
C VAL A 286 -3.45 -21.21 3.53
N ASN A 287 -3.14 -22.33 4.22
CA ASN A 287 -3.92 -23.56 4.12
C ASN A 287 -5.38 -23.36 4.57
N MET A 288 -5.59 -22.64 5.67
CA MET A 288 -6.94 -22.30 6.15
C MET A 288 -7.73 -21.51 5.10
N LEU A 289 -7.11 -20.48 4.50
CA LEU A 289 -7.75 -19.67 3.47
C LEU A 289 -8.04 -20.46 2.19
N MET A 290 -7.14 -21.36 1.77
CA MET A 290 -7.40 -22.27 0.63
C MET A 290 -8.64 -23.13 0.87
N LYS A 291 -8.77 -23.73 2.08
CA LYS A 291 -9.95 -24.54 2.44
C LYS A 291 -11.22 -23.70 2.48
N LEU A 292 -11.14 -22.47 2.99
CA LEU A 292 -12.26 -21.53 2.99
C LEU A 292 -12.68 -21.15 1.57
N GLY A 293 -11.71 -20.89 0.70
CA GLY A 293 -11.96 -20.62 -0.72
C GLY A 293 -12.71 -21.76 -1.41
N GLN A 294 -12.28 -23.02 -1.18
CA GLN A 294 -12.95 -24.21 -1.68
C GLN A 294 -14.39 -24.33 -1.14
N LYS A 295 -14.59 -24.06 0.16
CA LYS A 295 -15.92 -24.13 0.81
C LYS A 295 -16.88 -23.05 0.32
N HIS A 296 -16.39 -21.81 0.10
CA HIS A 296 -17.22 -20.64 -0.16
C HIS A 296 -17.11 -20.09 -1.57
N GLY A 297 -16.43 -20.79 -2.49
CA GLY A 297 -16.43 -20.48 -3.93
C GLY A 297 -15.56 -19.27 -4.32
N PHE A 298 -14.49 -18.97 -3.57
CA PHE A 298 -13.52 -17.94 -3.96
C PHE A 298 -12.13 -18.56 -4.20
N SER A 299 -11.38 -17.99 -5.13
CA SER A 299 -10.01 -18.44 -5.39
C SER A 299 -9.00 -17.78 -4.44
N VAL A 300 -7.90 -18.48 -4.16
CA VAL A 300 -6.83 -17.98 -3.29
C VAL A 300 -5.50 -18.15 -3.99
N HIS A 301 -4.76 -17.06 -4.15
CA HIS A 301 -3.46 -17.01 -4.83
C HIS A 301 -2.37 -16.57 -3.87
N LEU A 302 -1.44 -17.47 -3.58
CA LEU A 302 -0.25 -17.16 -2.80
C LEU A 302 0.82 -16.60 -3.73
N VAL A 303 1.19 -15.33 -3.54
CA VAL A 303 2.15 -14.66 -4.40
C VAL A 303 3.52 -14.52 -3.74
N PRO A 304 4.60 -14.88 -4.44
CA PRO A 304 5.95 -14.73 -3.90
C PRO A 304 6.34 -13.26 -3.69
N HIS A 305 5.87 -12.39 -4.58
CA HIS A 305 6.08 -10.95 -4.55
C HIS A 305 4.90 -10.25 -5.22
N GLU A 306 4.42 -9.13 -4.68
CA GLU A 306 3.26 -8.41 -5.22
C GLU A 306 3.45 -7.94 -6.66
N SER A 307 4.68 -7.55 -7.04
CA SER A 307 4.99 -7.11 -8.40
C SER A 307 4.80 -8.18 -9.47
N SER A 308 4.77 -9.48 -9.10
CA SER A 308 4.65 -10.57 -10.07
C SER A 308 3.21 -10.84 -10.50
N VAL A 309 2.22 -10.58 -9.64
CA VAL A 309 0.81 -10.93 -9.90
C VAL A 309 0.16 -10.02 -10.94
N PHE A 310 0.53 -8.74 -10.90
CA PHE A 310 -0.06 -7.74 -11.77
C PHE A 310 0.89 -7.30 -12.89
N SER A 311 1.92 -8.09 -13.20
CA SER A 311 2.85 -7.79 -14.29
C SER A 311 2.32 -8.38 -15.62
N GLY A 312 1.76 -7.51 -16.45
CA GLY A 312 1.38 -7.83 -17.82
C GLY A 312 0.17 -8.76 -17.99
N ASP A 313 0.03 -9.33 -19.19
CA ASP A 313 -1.12 -10.18 -19.56
C ASP A 313 -1.18 -11.50 -18.77
N ALA A 314 -0.04 -11.97 -18.28
CA ALA A 314 0.02 -13.20 -17.49
C ALA A 314 -0.73 -13.07 -16.15
N GLY A 315 -0.74 -11.89 -15.52
CA GLY A 315 -1.53 -11.63 -14.32
C GLY A 315 -3.03 -11.61 -14.60
N LYS A 316 -3.45 -11.06 -15.74
CA LYS A 316 -4.84 -11.09 -16.19
C LYS A 316 -5.31 -12.52 -16.47
N GLN A 317 -4.49 -13.33 -17.12
CA GLN A 317 -4.80 -14.74 -17.39
C GLN A 317 -4.93 -15.58 -16.11
N LEU A 318 -4.09 -15.29 -15.08
CA LEU A 318 -4.15 -16.02 -13.81
C LEU A 318 -5.45 -15.74 -13.05
N ILE A 319 -5.94 -14.51 -13.10
CA ILE A 319 -7.07 -14.05 -12.29
C ILE A 319 -8.39 -14.16 -13.06
N GLY A 320 -8.36 -13.96 -14.37
CA GLY A 320 -9.55 -13.94 -15.24
C GLY A 320 -10.24 -12.57 -15.29
N GLU A 321 -11.16 -12.41 -16.23
CA GLU A 321 -11.98 -11.21 -16.39
C GLU A 321 -13.18 -11.23 -15.44
N GLY A 322 -13.62 -10.04 -15.00
CA GLY A 322 -14.82 -9.90 -14.14
C GLY A 322 -14.65 -10.44 -12.72
N VAL A 323 -13.41 -10.54 -12.24
CA VAL A 323 -13.06 -11.01 -10.90
C VAL A 323 -12.84 -9.84 -9.96
N GLY A 324 -13.48 -9.89 -8.78
CA GLY A 324 -13.19 -8.96 -7.67
C GLY A 324 -11.97 -9.42 -6.89
N ILE A 325 -11.04 -8.52 -6.62
CA ILE A 325 -9.79 -8.83 -5.91
C ILE A 325 -9.89 -8.43 -4.44
N VAL A 326 -9.58 -9.36 -3.54
CA VAL A 326 -9.25 -9.01 -2.15
C VAL A 326 -7.74 -9.06 -1.98
N GLY A 327 -7.10 -7.91 -1.94
CA GLY A 327 -5.68 -7.79 -1.65
C GLY A 327 -5.42 -7.94 -0.15
N ILE A 328 -4.49 -8.81 0.22
CA ILE A 328 -3.97 -8.93 1.59
C ILE A 328 -2.50 -8.53 1.56
N ALA A 329 -2.15 -7.46 2.27
CA ALA A 329 -0.77 -6.99 2.35
C ALA A 329 -0.51 -6.19 3.64
N CYS A 330 0.76 -5.87 3.90
CA CYS A 330 1.09 -4.90 4.94
C CYS A 330 0.63 -3.49 4.55
N VAL A 331 0.53 -2.63 5.56
CA VAL A 331 0.04 -1.25 5.40
C VAL A 331 0.76 -0.50 4.27
N SER A 332 2.07 -0.71 4.10
CA SER A 332 2.87 0.03 3.12
C SER A 332 2.60 -0.32 1.65
N ASN A 333 1.94 -1.45 1.35
CA ASN A 333 1.80 -1.96 -0.02
C ASN A 333 0.36 -2.06 -0.51
N LEU A 334 -0.61 -1.99 0.40
CA LEU A 334 -1.97 -2.41 0.06
C LEU A 334 -2.67 -1.44 -0.88
N VAL A 335 -2.55 -0.12 -0.63
CA VAL A 335 -3.17 0.92 -1.48
C VAL A 335 -2.58 0.89 -2.89
N SER A 336 -1.26 0.86 -3.01
CA SER A 336 -0.56 0.77 -4.30
C SER A 336 -0.97 -0.49 -5.07
N GLY A 337 -1.07 -1.65 -4.39
CA GLY A 337 -1.58 -2.90 -4.97
C GLY A 337 -3.02 -2.79 -5.46
N GLY A 338 -3.88 -2.14 -4.72
CA GLY A 338 -5.28 -1.91 -5.08
C GLY A 338 -5.43 -1.02 -6.32
N TRP A 339 -4.70 0.08 -6.40
CA TRP A 339 -4.68 0.91 -7.61
C TRP A 339 -4.20 0.16 -8.84
N LYS A 340 -3.20 -0.71 -8.67
CA LYS A 340 -2.70 -1.56 -9.74
C LYS A 340 -3.76 -2.54 -10.23
N ALA A 341 -4.50 -3.17 -9.31
CA ALA A 341 -5.63 -4.04 -9.66
C ALA A 341 -6.73 -3.27 -10.40
N LYS A 342 -7.12 -2.08 -9.90
CA LYS A 342 -8.12 -1.23 -10.58
C LYS A 342 -7.68 -0.83 -11.97
N GLY A 343 -6.40 -0.51 -12.17
CA GLY A 343 -5.84 -0.19 -13.50
C GLY A 343 -5.92 -1.34 -14.51
N LEU A 344 -6.11 -2.58 -14.03
CA LEU A 344 -6.35 -3.78 -14.84
C LEU A 344 -7.84 -4.12 -15.02
N GLY A 345 -8.75 -3.26 -14.54
CA GLY A 345 -10.19 -3.49 -14.57
C GLY A 345 -10.70 -4.45 -13.49
N LEU A 346 -9.90 -4.74 -12.47
CA LEU A 346 -10.23 -5.63 -11.38
C LEU A 346 -10.61 -4.80 -10.13
N PRO A 347 -11.88 -4.76 -9.71
CA PRO A 347 -12.28 -3.97 -8.55
C PRO A 347 -11.67 -4.52 -7.26
N PRO A 348 -10.83 -3.71 -6.56
CA PRO A 348 -10.11 -4.14 -5.38
C PRO A 348 -10.90 -3.93 -4.09
N GLN A 349 -10.63 -4.80 -3.12
CA GLN A 349 -10.91 -4.60 -1.71
C GLN A 349 -9.63 -4.91 -0.91
N CYS A 350 -9.49 -4.29 0.25
CA CYS A 350 -8.30 -4.29 1.07
C CYS A 350 -8.53 -4.97 2.42
N VAL A 351 -7.69 -5.93 2.77
CA VAL A 351 -7.55 -6.48 4.13
C VAL A 351 -6.11 -6.34 4.55
N LEU A 352 -5.88 -5.58 5.61
CA LEU A 352 -4.53 -5.37 6.13
C LEU A 352 -4.05 -6.58 6.93
N LEU A 353 -2.77 -6.91 6.79
CA LEU A 353 -2.10 -7.80 7.72
C LEU A 353 -2.11 -7.18 9.12
N ASP A 354 -2.39 -7.98 10.14
CA ASP A 354 -2.44 -7.52 11.54
C ASP A 354 -1.10 -6.93 12.03
N HIS A 355 0.02 -7.34 11.42
CA HIS A 355 1.37 -6.83 11.66
C HIS A 355 2.29 -7.13 10.49
N CYS A 356 3.37 -6.39 10.34
CA CYS A 356 4.43 -6.73 9.40
C CYS A 356 5.42 -7.73 10.02
N GLY A 357 6.01 -8.59 9.18
CA GLY A 357 6.93 -9.61 9.69
C GLY A 357 7.72 -10.33 8.58
N CYS A 358 7.71 -9.82 7.33
CA CYS A 358 8.44 -10.50 6.27
C CYS A 358 9.95 -10.41 6.48
N ARG A 359 10.64 -11.49 6.13
CA ARG A 359 12.10 -11.59 6.23
C ARG A 359 12.83 -10.57 5.37
N LYS A 360 12.21 -10.12 4.31
CA LYS A 360 12.87 -9.21 3.36
C LYS A 360 13.04 -7.80 3.94
N HIS A 361 12.00 -7.28 4.62
CA HIS A 361 11.96 -5.86 4.99
C HIS A 361 11.88 -5.62 6.50
N TRP A 362 11.43 -6.60 7.30
CA TRP A 362 11.01 -6.26 8.66
C TRP A 362 11.69 -7.08 9.76
N HIS A 363 11.99 -8.35 9.52
CA HIS A 363 12.51 -9.22 10.58
C HIS A 363 13.44 -10.30 10.01
N GLU A 364 14.64 -10.44 10.53
CA GLU A 364 15.69 -11.33 10.01
C GLU A 364 15.25 -12.78 9.77
N GLN A 365 14.52 -13.35 10.73
CA GLN A 365 14.03 -14.72 10.63
C GLN A 365 12.66 -14.83 9.96
N GLY A 366 11.92 -13.72 9.89
CA GLY A 366 10.53 -13.66 9.46
C GLY A 366 9.56 -14.10 10.57
N ILE A 367 8.54 -13.29 10.81
CA ILE A 367 7.44 -13.60 11.73
C ILE A 367 6.21 -13.92 10.87
N PRO A 368 5.53 -15.08 11.07
CA PRO A 368 4.27 -15.37 10.39
C PRO A 368 3.23 -14.29 10.68
N THR A 369 2.63 -13.73 9.64
CA THR A 369 1.63 -12.69 9.75
C THR A 369 0.21 -13.27 9.74
N ASP A 370 -0.75 -12.50 10.23
CA ASP A 370 -2.15 -12.89 10.33
C ASP A 370 -3.08 -11.80 9.79
N ILE A 371 -4.38 -12.09 9.69
CA ILE A 371 -5.42 -11.16 9.25
C ILE A 371 -6.65 -11.25 10.14
N ASN A 372 -7.51 -10.26 10.03
CA ASN A 372 -8.85 -10.33 10.55
C ASN A 372 -9.77 -11.14 9.61
N PHE A 373 -10.08 -12.38 9.99
CA PHE A 373 -10.97 -13.24 9.21
C PHE A 373 -12.41 -12.70 9.15
N GLY A 374 -12.90 -12.12 10.24
CA GLY A 374 -14.22 -11.50 10.27
C GLY A 374 -14.35 -10.38 9.24
N ARG A 375 -13.30 -9.54 9.10
CA ARG A 375 -13.25 -8.50 8.05
C ARG A 375 -13.24 -9.11 6.64
N LEU A 376 -12.46 -10.17 6.43
CA LEU A 376 -12.43 -10.86 5.14
C LEU A 376 -13.81 -11.42 4.78
N TYR A 377 -14.50 -12.08 5.73
CA TYR A 377 -15.84 -12.63 5.52
C TYR A 377 -16.85 -11.53 5.19
N GLN A 378 -16.83 -10.43 5.91
CA GLN A 378 -17.67 -9.27 5.63
C GLN A 378 -17.45 -8.71 4.20
N ILE A 379 -16.20 -8.65 3.76
CA ILE A 379 -15.85 -8.16 2.41
C ILE A 379 -16.37 -9.12 1.33
N ILE A 380 -16.13 -10.41 1.48
CA ILE A 380 -16.54 -11.42 0.48
C ILE A 380 -18.04 -11.68 0.51
N GLY A 381 -18.73 -11.36 1.61
CA GLY A 381 -20.16 -11.60 1.80
C GLY A 381 -20.48 -13.00 2.36
N ILE A 382 -19.59 -13.56 3.18
CA ILE A 382 -19.81 -14.82 3.89
C ILE A 382 -20.60 -14.52 5.18
N THR A 383 -21.80 -15.06 5.28
CA THR A 383 -22.73 -14.85 6.42
C THR A 383 -22.71 -15.98 7.46
N ASP A 384 -21.84 -16.97 7.31
CA ASP A 384 -21.73 -18.10 8.22
C ASP A 384 -21.06 -17.66 9.54
N GLU A 385 -21.87 -17.28 10.54
CA GLU A 385 -21.43 -16.86 11.87
C GLU A 385 -20.55 -17.91 12.57
N LYS A 386 -20.82 -19.20 12.37
CA LYS A 386 -20.00 -20.30 12.91
C LYS A 386 -18.61 -20.38 12.27
N ALA A 387 -18.48 -19.98 11.00
CA ALA A 387 -17.19 -19.93 10.33
C ALA A 387 -16.33 -18.78 10.88
N ALA A 388 -16.92 -17.64 11.18
CA ALA A 388 -16.26 -16.51 11.83
C ALA A 388 -15.78 -16.86 13.25
N GLU A 389 -16.65 -17.43 14.08
CA GLU A 389 -16.30 -17.90 15.43
C GLU A 389 -15.21 -18.97 15.45
N ASN A 390 -15.26 -19.93 14.54
CA ASN A 390 -14.27 -21.01 14.47
C ASN A 390 -12.91 -20.48 13.98
N ALA A 391 -12.89 -19.51 13.09
CA ALA A 391 -11.66 -18.84 12.67
C ALA A 391 -11.06 -18.00 13.80
N GLU A 392 -11.88 -17.31 14.58
CA GLU A 392 -11.45 -16.56 15.77
C GLU A 392 -10.91 -17.48 16.86
N LYS A 393 -11.59 -18.60 17.15
CA LYS A 393 -11.10 -19.61 18.11
C LYS A 393 -9.78 -20.24 17.67
N ALA A 394 -9.60 -20.50 16.37
CA ALA A 394 -8.32 -20.98 15.83
C ALA A 394 -7.19 -19.92 15.90
N GLN A 395 -7.54 -18.63 15.92
CA GLN A 395 -6.58 -17.55 16.17
C GLN A 395 -6.06 -17.58 17.62
N GLY A 396 -6.95 -17.84 18.59
CA GLY A 396 -6.57 -17.93 20.01
C GLY A 396 -5.66 -19.11 20.33
N ALA A 397 -5.95 -20.27 19.75
CA ALA A 397 -5.15 -21.47 19.97
C ALA A 397 -3.76 -21.45 19.34
N ALA A 398 -3.48 -20.54 18.41
CA ALA A 398 -2.16 -20.39 17.78
C ALA A 398 -1.30 -19.28 18.41
N ALA A 399 -1.89 -18.47 19.30
CA ALA A 399 -1.21 -17.41 20.04
C ALA A 399 -0.83 -17.84 21.47
N ALA A 400 -1.34 -18.96 21.95
CA ALA A 400 -0.93 -19.66 23.18
C ALA A 400 0.09 -20.75 22.83
#